data_e8abbba0a74bf26555b2d99e5ff1b329
#
_entry.id   e8abbba0a74bf26555b2d99e5ff1b329
#
_cell.length_a   1.000
_cell.length_b   1.000
_cell.length_c   1.000
_cell.angle_alpha   90.00
_cell.angle_beta   90.00
_cell.angle_gamma   90.00
#
_symmetry.space_group_name_H-M   'P 1'
#
loop_
_entity.id
_entity.type
_entity.pdbx_description
1 polymer ?
#
loop_
_entity_poly.entity_id
_entity_poly.type
_entity_poly.pdbx_seq_one_letter_code
_entity_poly.pdbx_strand_id
1 'polypeptide(L)'
;MQLIAPRLRVILIATIWLIALAALVLWLGSSRLQRVAIAGGPAGSETLALTEAIASVLNEKDLGFRLIVFETGGSQQNLQLLEKGRVEMAEIQGDTPASDTVMGVTTLYQDSYHLIASDDSGVSSFADLAGRRVAIPSA
;
A
#
# COMPACT_ATOMS: atom_id res chain seq x y z
N MET A 1 60.26 24.37 8.46
CA MET A 1 58.88 24.12 7.98
C MET A 1 58.95 23.75 6.51
N GLN A 2 58.93 22.43 6.19
CA GLN A 2 59.02 21.97 4.79
C GLN A 2 57.71 22.29 4.10
N LEU A 3 57.79 23.14 3.09
CA LEU A 3 56.66 23.48 2.22
C LEU A 3 56.27 22.25 1.42
N ILE A 4 55.10 21.72 1.68
CA ILE A 4 54.52 20.61 0.93
C ILE A 4 54.64 20.93 -0.57
N ALA A 5 55.22 20.06 -1.36
CA ALA A 5 55.40 20.24 -2.80
C ALA A 5 54.06 20.63 -3.47
N PRO A 6 54.05 21.59 -4.41
CA PRO A 6 52.81 22.09 -4.99
C PRO A 6 51.91 20.98 -5.59
N ARG A 7 52.52 19.92 -6.14
CA ARG A 7 51.77 18.75 -6.65
C ARG A 7 50.99 18.01 -5.57
N LEU A 8 51.61 17.89 -4.34
CA LEU A 8 50.95 17.22 -3.23
C LEU A 8 49.74 18.03 -2.69
N ARG A 9 49.80 19.37 -2.72
CA ARG A 9 48.67 20.25 -2.36
C ARG A 9 47.51 20.09 -3.33
N VAL A 10 47.79 20.01 -4.62
CA VAL A 10 46.76 19.81 -5.65
C VAL A 10 46.09 18.43 -5.46
N ILE A 11 46.83 17.39 -5.20
CA ILE A 11 46.29 16.05 -4.94
C ILE A 11 45.40 16.04 -3.69
N LEU A 12 45.86 16.67 -2.58
CA LEU A 12 45.11 16.75 -1.35
C LEU A 12 43.76 17.53 -1.56
N ILE A 13 43.79 18.63 -2.28
CA ILE A 13 42.57 19.41 -2.57
C ILE A 13 41.62 18.57 -3.44
N ALA A 14 42.13 17.90 -4.48
CA ALA A 14 41.32 17.06 -5.34
C ALA A 14 40.67 15.87 -4.58
N THR A 15 41.40 15.21 -3.67
CA THR A 15 40.85 14.14 -2.83
C THR A 15 39.77 14.64 -1.88
N ILE A 16 39.96 15.81 -1.26
CA ILE A 16 38.94 16.41 -0.38
C ILE A 16 37.65 16.71 -1.17
N TRP A 17 37.78 17.28 -2.37
CA TRP A 17 36.62 17.54 -3.23
C TRP A 17 35.91 16.25 -3.69
N LEU A 18 36.65 15.19 -4.01
CA LEU A 18 36.09 13.89 -4.36
C LEU A 18 35.32 13.27 -3.18
N ILE A 19 35.88 13.33 -1.98
CA ILE A 19 35.22 12.84 -0.77
C ILE A 19 33.98 13.66 -0.46
N ALA A 20 34.03 15.00 -0.56
CA ALA A 20 32.89 15.86 -0.36
C ALA A 20 31.78 15.60 -1.38
N LEU A 21 32.13 15.38 -2.65
CA LEU A 21 31.18 15.05 -3.71
C LEU A 21 30.53 13.69 -3.46
N ALA A 22 31.32 12.67 -3.10
CA ALA A 22 30.82 11.36 -2.76
C ALA A 22 29.87 11.41 -1.55
N ALA A 23 30.23 12.12 -0.49
CA ALA A 23 29.38 12.33 0.68
C ALA A 23 28.08 13.06 0.32
N LEU A 24 28.14 14.08 -0.53
CA LEU A 24 26.95 14.80 -1.02
C LEU A 24 26.03 13.88 -1.84
N VAL A 25 26.57 13.05 -2.74
CA VAL A 25 25.78 12.10 -3.53
C VAL A 25 25.12 11.04 -2.64
N LEU A 26 25.83 10.52 -1.64
CA LEU A 26 25.28 9.57 -0.68
C LEU A 26 24.19 10.23 0.18
N TRP A 27 24.41 11.47 0.62
CA TRP A 27 23.40 12.21 1.41
C TRP A 27 22.13 12.50 0.61
N LEU A 28 22.26 12.96 -0.64
CA LEU A 28 21.12 13.17 -1.55
C LEU A 28 20.40 11.86 -1.90
N GLY A 29 21.13 10.76 -1.98
CA GLY A 29 20.56 9.42 -2.23
C GLY A 29 19.78 8.88 -1.02
N SER A 30 20.26 9.12 0.19
CA SER A 30 19.62 8.64 1.43
C SER A 30 18.39 9.45 1.82
N SER A 31 18.20 10.65 1.27
CA SER A 31 17.07 11.53 1.57
C SER A 31 15.82 11.22 0.73
N ARG A 32 15.83 10.17 -0.10
CA ARG A 32 14.66 9.79 -0.90
C ARG A 32 13.66 9.05 -0.02
N LEU A 33 12.53 9.72 0.28
CA LEU A 33 11.37 9.06 0.89
C LEU A 33 10.97 7.85 0.02
N GLN A 34 10.95 6.68 0.63
CA GLN A 34 10.47 5.47 -0.03
C GLN A 34 8.97 5.64 -0.33
N ARG A 35 8.57 5.39 -1.57
CA ARG A 35 7.16 5.37 -1.96
C ARG A 35 6.66 3.94 -1.85
N VAL A 36 5.60 3.74 -1.11
CA VAL A 36 4.92 2.46 -0.94
C VAL A 36 3.56 2.57 -1.60
N ALA A 37 3.34 1.81 -2.65
CA ALA A 37 2.08 1.77 -3.36
C ALA A 37 1.09 0.84 -2.66
N ILE A 38 -0.13 1.31 -2.45
CA ILE A 38 -1.21 0.51 -1.87
C ILE A 38 -2.45 0.54 -2.76
N ALA A 39 -2.98 -0.62 -3.09
CA ALA A 39 -4.24 -0.78 -3.81
C ALA A 39 -5.41 -0.70 -2.82
N GLY A 40 -6.28 0.32 -2.95
CA GLY A 40 -7.36 0.59 -2.03
C GLY A 40 -8.67 -0.08 -2.43
N GLY A 41 -9.23 0.26 -3.57
CA GLY A 41 -10.52 -0.27 -4.01
C GLY A 41 -11.23 0.65 -5.01
N PRO A 42 -12.48 0.37 -5.34
CA PRO A 42 -13.25 1.16 -6.30
C PRO A 42 -13.52 2.59 -5.82
N ALA A 43 -13.66 3.50 -6.78
CA ALA A 43 -14.08 4.87 -6.49
C ALA A 43 -15.36 4.91 -5.67
N GLY A 44 -15.34 5.70 -4.58
CA GLY A 44 -16.48 5.85 -3.69
C GLY A 44 -16.75 4.67 -2.76
N SER A 45 -15.90 3.65 -2.73
CA SER A 45 -15.99 2.54 -1.77
C SER A 45 -15.48 2.96 -0.39
N GLU A 46 -15.99 2.28 0.64
CA GLU A 46 -15.51 2.45 2.01
C GLU A 46 -14.06 2.03 2.15
N THR A 47 -13.64 0.95 1.46
CA THR A 47 -12.27 0.45 1.43
C THR A 47 -11.29 1.51 0.92
N LEU A 48 -11.60 2.17 -0.21
CA LEU A 48 -10.76 3.25 -0.73
C LEU A 48 -10.68 4.42 0.27
N ALA A 49 -11.82 4.84 0.81
CA ALA A 49 -11.87 5.95 1.77
C ALA A 49 -11.06 5.66 3.04
N LEU A 50 -11.14 4.42 3.55
CA LEU A 50 -10.35 3.99 4.71
C LEU A 50 -8.85 3.96 4.38
N THR A 51 -8.47 3.41 3.22
CA THR A 51 -7.08 3.35 2.77
C THR A 51 -6.48 4.76 2.60
N GLU A 52 -7.27 5.70 2.04
CA GLU A 52 -6.86 7.10 1.91
C GLU A 52 -6.72 7.79 3.27
N ALA A 53 -7.61 7.52 4.22
CA ALA A 53 -7.53 8.05 5.58
C ALA A 53 -6.26 7.54 6.31
N ILE A 54 -5.98 6.24 6.19
CA ILE A 54 -4.74 5.63 6.73
C ILE A 54 -3.50 6.29 6.10
N ALA A 55 -3.49 6.42 4.77
CA ALA A 55 -2.40 7.06 4.06
C ALA A 55 -2.20 8.51 4.48
N SER A 56 -3.29 9.28 4.65
CA SER A 56 -3.23 10.68 5.12
C SER A 56 -2.53 10.77 6.48
N VAL A 57 -2.99 9.97 7.46
CA VAL A 57 -2.44 9.96 8.82
C VAL A 57 -0.96 9.55 8.84
N LEU A 58 -0.58 8.53 8.06
CA LEU A 58 0.79 8.05 8.01
C LEU A 58 1.72 9.03 7.27
N ASN A 59 1.22 9.66 6.21
CA ASN A 59 1.99 10.62 5.42
C ASN A 59 2.25 11.97 6.15
N GLU A 60 1.48 12.29 7.19
CA GLU A 60 1.74 13.41 8.08
C GLU A 60 2.91 13.15 9.04
N LYS A 61 3.28 11.87 9.23
CA LYS A 61 4.38 11.47 10.10
C LYS A 61 5.66 11.30 9.30
N ASP A 62 6.79 11.67 9.88
CA ASP A 62 8.12 11.45 9.27
C ASP A 62 8.58 10.00 9.53
N LEU A 63 8.02 9.08 8.76
CA LEU A 63 8.30 7.63 8.87
C LEU A 63 9.35 7.13 7.85
N GLY A 64 9.96 8.05 7.08
CA GLY A 64 10.92 7.68 6.03
C GLY A 64 10.29 7.09 4.78
N PHE A 65 8.97 6.96 4.73
CA PHE A 65 8.22 6.52 3.53
C PHE A 65 6.94 7.35 3.34
N ARG A 66 6.35 7.23 2.15
CA ARG A 66 5.02 7.76 1.84
C ARG A 66 4.15 6.69 1.19
N LEU A 67 2.92 6.56 1.67
CA LEU A 67 1.89 5.74 1.03
C LEU A 67 1.28 6.48 -0.15
N ILE A 68 1.21 5.79 -1.28
CA ILE A 68 0.52 6.23 -2.51
C ILE A 68 -0.65 5.29 -2.74
N VAL A 69 -1.86 5.80 -2.56
CA VAL A 69 -3.09 5.01 -2.74
C VAL A 69 -3.47 4.97 -4.21
N PHE A 70 -3.83 3.80 -4.70
CA PHE A 70 -4.35 3.58 -6.04
C PHE A 70 -5.81 3.13 -5.97
N GLU A 71 -6.66 3.80 -6.73
CA GLU A 71 -8.00 3.34 -7.04
C GLU A 71 -7.93 2.09 -7.92
N THR A 72 -8.79 1.12 -7.65
CA THR A 72 -8.82 -0.18 -8.34
C THR A 72 -10.25 -0.70 -8.47
N GLY A 73 -10.43 -1.85 -9.12
CA GLY A 73 -11.73 -2.51 -9.24
C GLY A 73 -12.12 -3.39 -8.05
N GLY A 74 -11.34 -3.40 -6.94
CA GLY A 74 -11.62 -4.19 -5.74
C GLY A 74 -10.66 -5.34 -5.51
N SER A 75 -11.01 -6.22 -4.55
CA SER A 75 -10.13 -7.23 -3.97
C SER A 75 -9.43 -8.14 -4.97
N GLN A 76 -10.12 -8.59 -6.02
CA GLN A 76 -9.51 -9.44 -7.04
C GLN A 76 -8.41 -8.73 -7.83
N GLN A 77 -8.66 -7.49 -8.24
CA GLN A 77 -7.65 -6.68 -8.93
C GLN A 77 -6.50 -6.32 -7.99
N ASN A 78 -6.82 -5.99 -6.74
CA ASN A 78 -5.85 -5.69 -5.70
C ASN A 78 -4.86 -6.84 -5.50
N LEU A 79 -5.38 -8.06 -5.36
CA LEU A 79 -4.57 -9.26 -5.24
C LEU A 79 -3.67 -9.48 -6.46
N GLN A 80 -4.21 -9.33 -7.67
CA GLN A 80 -3.43 -9.47 -8.91
C GLN A 80 -2.30 -8.43 -9.00
N LEU A 81 -2.53 -7.19 -8.57
CA LEU A 81 -1.52 -6.15 -8.56
C LEU A 81 -0.41 -6.45 -7.56
N LEU A 82 -0.78 -6.95 -6.37
CA LEU A 82 0.14 -7.36 -5.33
C LEU A 82 1.02 -8.54 -5.77
N GLU A 83 0.41 -9.62 -6.31
CA GLU A 83 1.11 -10.81 -6.79
C GLU A 83 2.07 -10.52 -7.96
N LYS A 84 1.74 -9.52 -8.79
CA LYS A 84 2.60 -9.05 -9.89
C LYS A 84 3.67 -8.05 -9.43
N GLY A 85 3.73 -7.72 -8.14
CA GLY A 85 4.66 -6.72 -7.60
C GLY A 85 4.45 -5.31 -8.16
N ARG A 86 3.22 -4.98 -8.55
CA ARG A 86 2.85 -3.63 -9.04
C ARG A 86 2.49 -2.69 -7.91
N VAL A 87 2.12 -3.23 -6.76
CA VAL A 87 1.92 -2.55 -5.48
C VAL A 87 2.60 -3.34 -4.39
N GLU A 88 3.01 -2.69 -3.32
CA GLU A 88 3.63 -3.32 -2.16
C GLU A 88 2.60 -3.77 -1.12
N MET A 89 1.42 -3.13 -1.12
CA MET A 89 0.33 -3.42 -0.20
C MET A 89 -1.01 -3.40 -0.93
N ALA A 90 -1.98 -4.10 -0.38
CA ALA A 90 -3.32 -4.12 -0.93
C ALA A 90 -4.36 -4.35 0.17
N GLU A 91 -5.50 -3.70 0.06
CA GLU A 91 -6.67 -4.04 0.85
C GLU A 91 -7.48 -5.13 0.13
N ILE A 92 -7.76 -6.21 0.83
CA ILE A 92 -8.40 -7.41 0.26
C ILE A 92 -9.45 -7.91 1.25
N GLN A 93 -10.62 -8.27 0.76
CA GLN A 93 -11.65 -8.94 1.56
C GLN A 93 -11.15 -10.32 2.01
N GLY A 94 -11.49 -10.71 3.23
CA GLY A 94 -10.98 -11.93 3.84
C GLY A 94 -11.41 -13.24 3.18
N ASP A 95 -12.44 -13.21 2.33
CA ASP A 95 -12.93 -14.33 1.53
C ASP A 95 -12.29 -14.42 0.13
N THR A 96 -11.44 -13.47 -0.23
CA THR A 96 -10.70 -13.49 -1.51
C THR A 96 -9.58 -14.52 -1.43
N PRO A 97 -9.58 -15.57 -2.29
CA PRO A 97 -8.53 -16.59 -2.28
C PRO A 97 -7.17 -15.96 -2.64
N ALA A 98 -6.24 -16.00 -1.72
CA ALA A 98 -4.88 -15.51 -1.92
C ALA A 98 -3.91 -16.67 -2.14
N SER A 99 -2.83 -16.44 -2.90
CA SER A 99 -1.75 -17.40 -3.07
C SER A 99 -0.77 -17.37 -1.89
N ASP A 100 0.07 -18.39 -1.79
CA ASP A 100 1.12 -18.49 -0.76
C ASP A 100 2.21 -17.41 -0.90
N THR A 101 2.15 -16.60 -1.97
CA THR A 101 3.14 -15.52 -2.22
C THR A 101 2.79 -14.21 -1.50
N VAL A 102 1.60 -14.09 -0.94
CA VAL A 102 1.16 -12.92 -0.19
C VAL A 102 0.96 -13.24 1.28
N MET A 103 1.13 -12.24 2.13
CA MET A 103 0.99 -12.40 3.57
C MET A 103 0.01 -11.37 4.13
N GLY A 104 -0.93 -11.83 4.96
CA GLY A 104 -1.81 -10.93 5.74
C GLY A 104 -1.01 -10.18 6.80
N VAL A 105 -1.12 -8.86 6.81
CA VAL A 105 -0.45 -8.00 7.79
C VAL A 105 -1.34 -7.75 9.00
N THR A 106 -2.59 -7.36 8.75
CA THR A 106 -3.58 -7.10 9.80
C THR A 106 -4.99 -7.12 9.23
N THR A 107 -5.97 -7.30 10.10
CA THR A 107 -7.38 -7.07 9.78
C THR A 107 -7.74 -5.64 10.12
N LEU A 108 -8.30 -4.90 9.16
CA LEU A 108 -8.69 -3.51 9.34
C LEU A 108 -10.03 -3.40 10.06
N TYR A 109 -11.03 -4.16 9.61
CA TYR A 109 -12.37 -4.22 10.21
C TYR A 109 -13.06 -5.54 9.84
N GLN A 110 -14.22 -5.80 10.45
CA GLN A 110 -15.03 -6.98 10.16
C GLN A 110 -16.30 -6.55 9.44
N ASP A 111 -16.57 -7.16 8.29
CA ASP A 111 -17.83 -7.00 7.59
C ASP A 111 -18.90 -7.96 8.13
N SER A 112 -20.12 -7.46 8.23
CA SER A 112 -21.28 -8.25 8.61
C SER A 112 -22.20 -8.42 7.40
N TYR A 113 -22.53 -9.66 7.09
CA TYR A 113 -23.53 -9.97 6.05
C TYR A 113 -24.94 -9.86 6.63
N HIS A 114 -25.77 -9.08 5.99
CA HIS A 114 -27.18 -8.94 6.33
C HIS A 114 -28.05 -9.60 5.26
N LEU A 115 -28.95 -10.48 5.68
CA LEU A 115 -30.02 -10.96 4.81
C LEU A 115 -31.14 -9.93 4.80
N ILE A 116 -31.40 -9.36 3.63
CA ILE A 116 -32.49 -8.42 3.41
C ILE A 116 -33.54 -9.10 2.55
N ALA A 117 -34.76 -9.12 2.99
CA ALA A 117 -35.92 -9.65 2.27
C ALA A 117 -37.04 -8.63 2.23
N SER A 118 -37.85 -8.66 1.16
CA SER A 118 -39.08 -7.85 1.13
C SER A 118 -40.08 -8.37 2.16
N ASP A 119 -40.84 -7.50 2.78
CA ASP A 119 -41.88 -7.85 3.76
C ASP A 119 -42.88 -8.87 3.19
N ASP A 120 -43.19 -8.76 1.88
CA ASP A 120 -44.11 -9.66 1.19
C ASP A 120 -43.50 -10.99 0.78
N SER A 121 -42.18 -11.20 1.01
CA SER A 121 -41.46 -12.40 0.57
C SER A 121 -41.81 -13.65 1.38
N GLY A 122 -42.35 -13.46 2.61
CA GLY A 122 -42.55 -14.55 3.58
C GLY A 122 -41.27 -15.17 4.08
N VAL A 123 -40.09 -14.50 3.93
CA VAL A 123 -38.78 -14.92 4.46
C VAL A 123 -38.58 -14.21 5.77
N SER A 124 -38.47 -14.97 6.85
CA SER A 124 -38.17 -14.48 8.21
C SER A 124 -36.90 -15.08 8.81
N SER A 125 -36.35 -16.13 8.18
CA SER A 125 -35.15 -16.82 8.62
C SER A 125 -34.35 -17.36 7.43
N PHE A 126 -33.10 -17.79 7.67
CA PHE A 126 -32.29 -18.46 6.65
C PHE A 126 -32.92 -19.77 6.15
N ALA A 127 -33.68 -20.48 6.99
CA ALA A 127 -34.35 -21.71 6.60
C ALA A 127 -35.39 -21.50 5.48
N ASP A 128 -36.02 -20.32 5.43
CA ASP A 128 -37.04 -19.97 4.45
C ASP A 128 -36.47 -19.71 3.05
N LEU A 129 -35.12 -19.69 2.91
CA LEU A 129 -34.43 -19.54 1.63
C LEU A 129 -34.39 -20.82 0.82
N ALA A 130 -34.74 -21.98 1.39
CA ALA A 130 -34.70 -23.24 0.69
C ALA A 130 -35.54 -23.19 -0.61
N GLY A 131 -34.91 -23.46 -1.75
CA GLY A 131 -35.52 -23.40 -3.08
C GLY A 131 -35.80 -22.01 -3.64
N ARG A 132 -35.38 -20.94 -2.97
CA ARG A 132 -35.55 -19.56 -3.44
C ARG A 132 -34.30 -19.02 -4.15
N ARG A 133 -34.49 -18.02 -4.97
CA ARG A 133 -33.38 -17.27 -5.60
C ARG A 133 -32.89 -16.19 -4.66
N VAL A 134 -31.60 -16.18 -4.37
CA VAL A 134 -30.94 -15.19 -3.51
C VAL A 134 -29.91 -14.44 -4.36
N ALA A 135 -29.94 -13.11 -4.28
CA ALA A 135 -28.88 -12.30 -4.85
C ALA A 135 -27.74 -12.20 -3.82
N ILE A 136 -26.54 -12.49 -4.26
CA ILE A 136 -25.31 -12.27 -3.47
C ILE A 136 -24.42 -11.29 -4.22
N PRO A 137 -23.71 -10.38 -3.54
CA PRO A 137 -22.76 -9.51 -4.20
C PRO A 137 -21.68 -10.35 -4.88
N SER A 138 -21.20 -9.86 -6.02
CA SER A 138 -19.97 -10.40 -6.62
C SER A 138 -18.77 -9.88 -5.83
N ALA A 139 -17.90 -10.77 -5.42
CA ALA A 139 -16.63 -10.42 -4.79
C ALA A 139 -15.70 -9.65 -5.75
#